data_036e288c4e243b497b30029fa8a8a24d
#
_entry.id   036e288c4e243b497b30029fa8a8a24d
#
_cell.length_a   1.000
_cell.length_b   1.000
_cell.length_c   1.000
_cell.angle_alpha   90.00
_cell.angle_beta   90.00
_cell.angle_gamma   90.00
#
_symmetry.space_group_name_H-M   'P 1'
#
loop_
_entity.id
_entity.type
_entity.pdbx_description
1 polymer ?
#
loop_
_entity_poly.entity_id
_entity_poly.type
_entity_poly.pdbx_seq_one_letter_code
_entity_poly.pdbx_strand_id
1 'polypeptide(L)'
;MVKRLLLFVVLLSGCWSFASAQSDKDFINETGTELLNQWDADGYSNVAALLKRAMSFDQHAITVWGVNSLKAMKHTITQPWHGISDGYMLYLRPSSFTGHFKVEGNSWVKESDADDVQFTFPDENGTSCVFKLVTKGSTRNITLEADEDEDDFDDDDEGNVVIDDLSKDVKFVTVEIPERVEMTMTQGSKQLMLTTVEFDLSCFVDDWNIIDNGFMVSINSSFAKSTGSGTFDIGLNNVGYKPGTGVSFSFSAKKDGKTLVAWSLSAPGTIGGSGDMTRASSFGLQSLNYDVDIMGRIQAKYNIADMDAYSELMDQLEDSESEAEAKSIIASLSKQMTGNMYYNNGSQSKGSFGLEAYYDEEEGEWASRPTITFASDNSTYALEEYFSEENFPEVVSGIRDIVTELQELAGSVTEGLNKLNDDAEGISEPAVAAGKMTFDGQQLSLSGLQAGARVEVFTVGGRLCSRTIAGADGRATVSLSSQPNGVYVIKTPAGNGKFIKK
;
A
#
# COMPACT_ATOMS: atom_id res chain seq x y z
N MET A 1 -15.27 -8.80 6.08
CA MET A 1 -15.94 -7.47 6.11
C MET A 1 -15.23 -6.44 5.23
N VAL A 2 -13.95 -6.11 5.45
CA VAL A 2 -13.23 -5.09 4.62
C VAL A 2 -13.18 -5.46 3.13
N LYS A 3 -12.95 -6.74 2.77
CA LYS A 3 -13.02 -7.21 1.36
C LYS A 3 -14.42 -7.07 0.76
N ARG A 4 -15.48 -7.38 1.53
CA ARG A 4 -16.88 -7.22 1.08
C ARG A 4 -17.27 -5.74 0.99
N LEU A 5 -16.76 -4.87 1.89
CA LEU A 5 -16.96 -3.42 1.82
C LEU A 5 -16.22 -2.79 0.63
N LEU A 6 -14.97 -3.22 0.37
CA LEU A 6 -14.21 -2.83 -0.83
C LEU A 6 -14.89 -3.33 -2.12
N LEU A 7 -15.43 -4.54 -2.11
CA LEU A 7 -16.21 -5.08 -3.22
C LEU A 7 -17.48 -4.27 -3.45
N PHE A 8 -18.17 -3.88 -2.38
CA PHE A 8 -19.34 -3.00 -2.43
C PHE A 8 -18.99 -1.61 -2.99
N VAL A 9 -17.84 -1.08 -2.63
CA VAL A 9 -17.27 0.17 -3.14
C VAL A 9 -16.92 0.06 -4.63
N VAL A 10 -16.25 -1.02 -5.03
CA VAL A 10 -15.92 -1.31 -6.44
C VAL A 10 -17.21 -1.56 -7.23
N LEU A 11 -18.17 -2.27 -6.66
CA LEU A 11 -19.46 -2.50 -7.27
C LEU A 11 -20.26 -1.20 -7.44
N LEU A 12 -20.32 -0.30 -6.46
CA LEU A 12 -20.98 0.99 -6.62
C LEU A 12 -20.26 1.93 -7.59
N SER A 13 -18.94 1.84 -7.71
CA SER A 13 -18.20 2.59 -8.73
C SER A 13 -18.19 1.93 -10.09
N GLY A 14 -18.49 0.63 -10.15
CA GLY A 14 -18.48 -0.18 -11.38
C GLY A 14 -19.83 -0.64 -11.90
N CYS A 15 -20.95 -0.22 -11.33
CA CYS A 15 -22.21 -0.89 -11.49
C CYS A 15 -23.29 -0.09 -12.22
N TRP A 16 -23.87 -0.64 -13.34
CA TRP A 16 -24.98 0.00 -14.08
C TRP A 16 -25.86 -0.98 -14.86
N SER A 17 -27.05 -1.12 -14.45
CA SER A 17 -28.39 -1.27 -15.04
C SER A 17 -29.09 -2.56 -15.38
N PHE A 18 -30.43 -2.59 -15.33
CA PHE A 18 -31.47 -3.20 -16.20
C PHE A 18 -32.84 -2.62 -15.94
N ALA A 19 -33.55 -2.60 -16.81
CA ALA A 19 -34.37 -2.92 -17.96
C ALA A 19 -35.87 -2.61 -17.88
N SER A 20 -36.46 -1.98 -16.86
CA SER A 20 -37.83 -1.46 -17.03
C SER A 20 -37.87 0.06 -17.15
N ALA A 21 -36.84 0.73 -16.67
CA ALA A 21 -36.60 2.10 -17.01
C ALA A 21 -35.57 2.18 -18.12
N GLN A 22 -35.91 1.91 -19.34
CA GLN A 22 -35.03 2.10 -20.48
C GLN A 22 -34.36 3.49 -20.44
N SER A 23 -35.09 4.49 -19.94
CA SER A 23 -34.56 5.84 -19.71
C SER A 23 -33.52 5.92 -18.58
N ASP A 24 -33.65 5.14 -17.51
CA ASP A 24 -32.68 5.08 -16.46
C ASP A 24 -31.42 4.33 -16.90
N LYS A 25 -31.62 3.20 -17.61
CA LYS A 25 -30.55 2.43 -18.24
C LYS A 25 -29.73 3.28 -19.21
N ASP A 26 -30.41 3.94 -20.13
CA ASP A 26 -29.79 4.75 -21.16
C ASP A 26 -29.02 5.91 -20.54
N PHE A 27 -29.61 6.60 -19.55
CA PHE A 27 -28.94 7.72 -18.84
C PHE A 27 -27.69 7.28 -18.12
N ILE A 28 -27.76 6.15 -17.51
CA ILE A 28 -26.68 5.54 -16.76
C ILE A 28 -25.56 5.09 -17.69
N ASN A 29 -25.88 4.36 -18.76
CA ASN A 29 -24.92 3.92 -19.75
C ASN A 29 -24.24 5.12 -20.44
N GLU A 30 -25.01 6.15 -20.79
CA GLU A 30 -24.48 7.39 -21.33
C GLU A 30 -23.48 8.05 -20.35
N THR A 31 -23.82 8.13 -19.05
CA THR A 31 -22.94 8.70 -18.03
C THR A 31 -21.67 7.86 -17.86
N GLY A 32 -21.78 6.53 -17.82
CA GLY A 32 -20.62 5.64 -17.72
C GLY A 32 -19.71 5.75 -18.94
N THR A 33 -20.27 5.77 -20.14
CA THR A 33 -19.53 5.95 -21.39
C THR A 33 -18.85 7.32 -21.42
N GLU A 34 -19.52 8.37 -20.97
CA GLU A 34 -18.93 9.70 -20.87
C GLU A 34 -17.79 9.75 -19.85
N LEU A 35 -17.94 9.08 -18.69
CA LEU A 35 -16.88 8.93 -17.71
C LEU A 35 -15.64 8.29 -18.33
N LEU A 36 -15.79 7.15 -19.01
CA LEU A 36 -14.69 6.45 -19.68
C LEU A 36 -14.01 7.33 -20.73
N ASN A 37 -14.78 8.05 -21.53
CA ASN A 37 -14.25 8.97 -22.54
C ASN A 37 -13.50 10.17 -21.93
N GLN A 38 -13.83 10.54 -20.72
CA GLN A 38 -13.16 11.64 -20.01
C GLN A 38 -12.01 11.17 -19.13
N TRP A 39 -11.95 9.89 -18.82
CA TRP A 39 -10.85 9.32 -18.04
C TRP A 39 -9.54 9.43 -18.83
N ASP A 40 -8.53 10.03 -18.23
CA ASP A 40 -7.26 10.36 -18.91
C ASP A 40 -6.12 9.56 -18.23
N ALA A 41 -5.95 8.32 -18.65
CA ALA A 41 -4.93 7.44 -18.14
C ALA A 41 -3.50 7.85 -18.57
N ASP A 42 -3.36 8.57 -19.68
CA ASP A 42 -2.06 8.86 -20.31
C ASP A 42 -1.07 9.54 -19.36
N GLY A 43 -1.56 10.45 -18.49
CA GLY A 43 -0.72 11.19 -17.57
C GLY A 43 -0.04 10.29 -16.54
N TYR A 44 -0.81 9.47 -15.84
CA TYR A 44 -0.25 8.59 -14.81
C TYR A 44 0.42 7.35 -15.40
N SER A 45 -0.06 6.80 -16.51
CA SER A 45 0.61 5.69 -17.21
C SER A 45 2.00 6.08 -17.70
N ASN A 46 2.18 7.31 -18.20
CA ASN A 46 3.50 7.82 -18.56
C ASN A 46 4.43 7.90 -17.34
N VAL A 47 3.94 8.39 -16.22
CA VAL A 47 4.72 8.43 -14.97
C VAL A 47 5.08 7.02 -14.50
N ALA A 48 4.14 6.07 -14.54
CA ALA A 48 4.41 4.66 -14.20
C ALA A 48 5.49 4.05 -15.09
N ALA A 49 5.44 4.29 -16.41
CA ALA A 49 6.47 3.83 -17.33
C ALA A 49 7.85 4.42 -17.01
N LEU A 50 7.94 5.71 -16.64
CA LEU A 50 9.18 6.35 -16.24
C LEU A 50 9.71 5.79 -14.90
N LEU A 51 8.84 5.49 -13.93
CA LEU A 51 9.24 4.84 -12.68
C LEU A 51 9.78 3.41 -12.95
N LYS A 52 9.09 2.62 -13.77
CA LYS A 52 9.59 1.30 -14.23
C LYS A 52 10.95 1.44 -14.92
N ARG A 53 11.15 2.47 -15.75
CA ARG A 53 12.42 2.77 -16.37
C ARG A 53 13.52 3.07 -15.35
N ALA A 54 13.23 3.93 -14.37
CA ALA A 54 14.15 4.25 -13.27
C ALA A 54 14.60 2.98 -12.50
N MET A 55 13.66 2.07 -12.23
CA MET A 55 13.92 0.81 -11.55
C MET A 55 14.66 -0.23 -12.40
N SER A 56 14.72 -0.06 -13.74
CA SER A 56 15.44 -0.98 -14.62
C SER A 56 16.95 -0.79 -14.61
N PHE A 57 17.46 0.30 -14.05
CA PHE A 57 18.90 0.52 -13.89
C PHE A 57 19.43 -0.24 -12.67
N ASP A 58 20.74 -0.53 -12.65
CA ASP A 58 21.38 -1.16 -11.50
C ASP A 58 21.27 -0.29 -10.26
N GLN A 59 20.65 -0.85 -9.21
CA GLN A 59 20.22 -0.16 -7.99
C GLN A 59 21.30 -0.13 -6.88
N HIS A 60 22.45 -0.76 -7.09
CA HIS A 60 23.45 -0.98 -6.03
C HIS A 60 23.81 0.29 -5.23
N ALA A 61 24.00 1.42 -5.90
CA ALA A 61 24.34 2.68 -5.23
C ALA A 61 23.19 3.23 -4.36
N ILE A 62 21.94 3.04 -4.81
CA ILE A 62 20.75 3.43 -4.05
C ILE A 62 20.60 2.52 -2.82
N THR A 63 20.81 1.22 -2.98
CA THR A 63 20.80 0.26 -1.88
C THR A 63 21.85 0.60 -0.83
N VAL A 64 23.09 0.87 -1.24
CA VAL A 64 24.16 1.28 -0.33
C VAL A 64 23.82 2.60 0.40
N TRP A 65 23.24 3.55 -0.29
CA TRP A 65 22.77 4.80 0.32
C TRP A 65 21.64 4.54 1.33
N GLY A 66 20.62 3.75 0.97
CA GLY A 66 19.53 3.38 1.86
C GLY A 66 20.05 2.72 3.14
N VAL A 67 20.90 1.69 3.01
CA VAL A 67 21.55 1.02 4.15
C VAL A 67 22.37 1.99 5.01
N ASN A 68 23.12 2.91 4.40
CA ASN A 68 23.91 3.88 5.15
C ASN A 68 23.04 4.93 5.85
N SER A 69 21.94 5.35 5.24
CA SER A 69 20.96 6.24 5.87
C SER A 69 20.30 5.57 7.06
N LEU A 70 19.92 4.30 6.94
CA LEU A 70 19.43 3.49 8.06
C LEU A 70 20.47 3.33 9.18
N LYS A 71 21.73 3.09 8.84
CA LYS A 71 22.82 3.03 9.84
C LYS A 71 23.04 4.35 10.56
N ALA A 72 22.93 5.47 9.87
CA ALA A 72 23.01 6.80 10.47
C ALA A 72 21.87 7.03 11.48
N MET A 73 20.67 6.51 11.18
CA MET A 73 19.56 6.50 12.15
C MET A 73 19.83 5.62 13.36
N LYS A 74 20.53 4.48 13.20
CA LYS A 74 20.90 3.59 14.32
C LYS A 74 21.77 4.27 15.37
N HIS A 75 22.57 5.24 15.02
CA HIS A 75 23.38 6.02 16.00
C HIS A 75 22.52 6.92 16.90
N THR A 76 21.30 7.22 16.52
CA THR A 76 20.31 7.95 17.33
C THR A 76 19.29 7.05 18.02
N ILE A 77 19.19 5.79 17.57
CA ILE A 77 18.38 4.74 18.20
C ILE A 77 19.39 3.85 18.93
N THR A 78 19.36 3.84 20.24
CA THR A 78 20.34 3.12 21.08
C THR A 78 20.22 1.60 21.01
N GLN A 79 19.30 1.07 20.22
CA GLN A 79 19.04 -0.35 20.09
C GLN A 79 18.79 -0.77 18.63
N PRO A 80 19.13 -2.01 18.25
CA PRO A 80 18.92 -2.51 16.89
C PRO A 80 17.44 -2.60 16.57
N TRP A 81 17.12 -2.30 15.33
CA TRP A 81 15.78 -2.24 14.81
C TRP A 81 15.36 -3.56 14.17
N HIS A 82 14.24 -4.12 14.62
CA HIS A 82 13.52 -5.21 13.99
C HIS A 82 12.01 -4.98 14.11
N GLY A 83 11.25 -5.40 13.13
CA GLY A 83 9.80 -5.53 13.22
C GLY A 83 8.97 -4.36 12.68
N ILE A 84 9.56 -3.35 12.02
CA ILE A 84 8.76 -2.39 11.25
C ILE A 84 8.68 -2.90 9.82
N SER A 85 7.47 -3.23 9.39
CA SER A 85 7.23 -3.75 8.05
C SER A 85 7.70 -2.78 6.97
N ASP A 86 8.16 -3.32 5.91
CA ASP A 86 8.93 -2.78 4.79
C ASP A 86 8.45 -1.44 4.22
N GLY A 87 7.15 -1.18 4.23
CA GLY A 87 6.58 0.06 3.69
C GLY A 87 6.80 1.32 4.55
N TYR A 88 7.20 1.19 5.81
CA TYR A 88 7.35 2.32 6.73
C TYR A 88 8.76 2.90 6.81
N MET A 89 9.74 2.25 6.24
CA MET A 89 11.16 2.64 6.34
C MET A 89 11.46 4.04 5.83
N LEU A 90 10.85 4.45 4.72
CA LEU A 90 10.99 5.81 4.17
C LEU A 90 10.37 6.90 5.06
N TYR A 91 9.48 6.53 5.98
CA TYR A 91 8.77 7.44 6.86
C TYR A 91 9.38 7.55 8.25
N LEU A 92 10.33 6.70 8.62
CA LEU A 92 10.92 6.70 9.96
C LEU A 92 11.67 7.98 10.27
N ARG A 93 12.52 8.44 9.36
CA ARG A 93 13.18 9.74 9.40
C ARG A 93 13.45 10.23 8.00
N PRO A 94 12.49 10.85 7.34
CA PRO A 94 12.66 11.36 5.98
C PRO A 94 13.88 12.28 5.83
N SER A 95 14.21 13.04 6.89
CA SER A 95 15.39 13.92 6.93
C SER A 95 16.73 13.16 6.84
N SER A 96 16.75 11.87 7.12
CA SER A 96 17.97 11.04 7.02
C SER A 96 18.19 10.47 5.61
N PHE A 97 17.14 10.49 4.77
CA PHE A 97 17.22 10.01 3.39
C PHE A 97 17.36 11.21 2.44
N THR A 98 18.59 11.67 2.25
CA THR A 98 18.92 12.82 1.42
C THR A 98 20.07 12.50 0.47
N GLY A 99 20.08 13.15 -0.68
CA GLY A 99 21.13 12.99 -1.68
C GLY A 99 20.61 13.04 -3.12
N HIS A 100 21.48 13.45 -4.01
CA HIS A 100 21.21 13.44 -5.44
C HIS A 100 21.89 12.27 -6.12
N PHE A 101 21.14 11.58 -6.96
CA PHE A 101 21.56 10.41 -7.74
C PHE A 101 21.31 10.65 -9.21
N LYS A 102 22.17 10.11 -10.06
CA LYS A 102 22.00 10.09 -11.51
C LYS A 102 22.36 8.74 -12.10
N VAL A 103 21.85 8.47 -13.27
CA VAL A 103 22.26 7.29 -14.07
C VAL A 103 23.51 7.61 -14.88
N GLU A 104 24.54 6.80 -14.72
CA GLU A 104 25.73 6.78 -15.58
C GLU A 104 25.87 5.38 -16.20
N GLY A 105 25.80 5.30 -17.54
CA GLY A 105 25.72 4.02 -18.22
C GLY A 105 24.42 3.29 -17.92
N ASN A 106 24.49 2.19 -17.18
CA ASN A 106 23.30 1.42 -16.75
C ASN A 106 23.16 1.33 -15.23
N SER A 107 23.88 2.15 -14.49
CA SER A 107 23.91 2.09 -13.03
C SER A 107 23.60 3.45 -12.42
N TRP A 108 22.93 3.45 -11.26
CA TRP A 108 22.80 4.63 -10.43
C TRP A 108 24.13 4.97 -9.77
N VAL A 109 24.45 6.25 -9.72
CA VAL A 109 25.62 6.78 -9.01
C VAL A 109 25.17 7.97 -8.15
N LYS A 110 25.74 8.11 -6.95
CA LYS A 110 25.52 9.29 -6.12
C LYS A 110 26.26 10.46 -6.73
N GLU A 111 25.55 11.55 -7.02
CA GLU A 111 26.09 12.76 -7.63
C GLU A 111 26.59 13.74 -6.57
N SER A 112 25.81 13.95 -5.51
CA SER A 112 26.15 14.88 -4.43
C SER A 112 25.37 14.59 -3.16
N ASP A 113 25.88 15.10 -2.03
CA ASP A 113 25.10 15.30 -0.83
C ASP A 113 24.17 16.51 -1.01
N ALA A 114 22.96 16.43 -0.45
CA ALA A 114 21.93 17.45 -0.57
C ALA A 114 20.99 17.38 0.65
N ASP A 115 20.08 18.34 0.77
CA ASP A 115 19.06 18.37 1.83
C ASP A 115 17.71 17.79 1.37
N ASP A 116 17.67 17.20 0.18
CA ASP A 116 16.51 16.53 -0.39
C ASP A 116 16.93 15.26 -1.15
N VAL A 117 15.95 14.51 -1.64
CA VAL A 117 16.18 13.32 -2.47
C VAL A 117 15.90 13.64 -3.92
N GLN A 118 16.84 13.35 -4.80
CA GLN A 118 16.66 13.52 -6.24
C GLN A 118 17.27 12.37 -7.03
N PHE A 119 16.51 11.86 -8.00
CA PHE A 119 16.92 10.83 -8.94
C PHE A 119 16.82 11.36 -10.37
N THR A 120 17.95 11.44 -11.07
CA THR A 120 18.04 11.93 -12.46
C THR A 120 18.40 10.77 -13.38
N PHE A 121 17.56 10.52 -14.39
CA PHE A 121 17.73 9.41 -15.32
C PHE A 121 17.21 9.76 -16.72
N PRO A 122 17.68 9.10 -17.79
CA PRO A 122 17.16 9.28 -19.14
C PRO A 122 15.91 8.42 -19.38
N ASP A 123 14.92 8.98 -20.09
CA ASP A 123 13.86 8.18 -20.69
C ASP A 123 14.40 7.30 -21.84
N GLU A 124 13.53 6.62 -22.56
CA GLU A 124 13.91 5.78 -23.70
C GLU A 124 14.51 6.57 -24.88
N ASN A 125 14.18 7.87 -24.99
CA ASN A 125 14.65 8.78 -26.02
C ASN A 125 15.89 9.58 -25.59
N GLY A 126 16.39 9.36 -24.37
CA GLY A 126 17.51 10.09 -23.80
C GLY A 126 17.14 11.45 -23.21
N THR A 127 15.84 11.79 -23.08
CA THR A 127 15.40 13.00 -22.39
C THR A 127 15.62 12.84 -20.89
N SER A 128 16.21 13.85 -20.25
CA SER A 128 16.42 13.83 -18.80
C SER A 128 15.11 13.86 -18.04
N CYS A 129 14.91 12.88 -17.16
CA CYS A 129 13.83 12.82 -16.20
C CYS A 129 14.39 13.05 -14.80
N VAL A 130 13.63 13.74 -13.95
CA VAL A 130 14.00 13.98 -12.56
C VAL A 130 12.81 13.61 -11.66
N PHE A 131 13.02 12.65 -10.78
CA PHE A 131 12.14 12.39 -9.66
C PHE A 131 12.74 13.02 -8.42
N LYS A 132 11.95 13.81 -7.70
CA LYS A 132 12.37 14.53 -6.52
C LYS A 132 11.39 14.33 -5.38
N LEU A 133 11.88 14.11 -4.16
CA LEU A 133 11.13 14.03 -2.93
C LEU A 133 11.64 15.08 -1.96
N VAL A 134 10.72 15.85 -1.38
CA VAL A 134 11.02 16.92 -0.42
C VAL A 134 10.03 16.84 0.74
N THR A 135 10.56 16.89 1.96
CA THR A 135 9.74 17.10 3.17
C THR A 135 9.53 18.58 3.41
N LYS A 136 8.33 18.98 3.84
CA LYS A 136 7.97 20.36 4.08
C LYS A 136 7.14 20.52 5.35
N GLY A 137 7.14 21.72 5.88
CA GLY A 137 6.40 22.07 7.10
C GLY A 137 7.12 21.64 8.37
N SER A 138 6.37 21.47 9.43
CA SER A 138 6.84 20.99 10.72
C SER A 138 7.01 19.47 10.71
N THR A 139 7.73 18.94 11.71
CA THR A 139 7.86 17.50 11.96
C THR A 139 7.45 17.19 13.38
N ARG A 140 6.97 15.97 13.59
CA ARG A 140 6.76 15.36 14.91
C ARG A 140 7.63 14.13 15.02
N ASN A 141 8.31 14.00 16.16
CA ASN A 141 8.93 12.74 16.54
C ASN A 141 7.96 12.01 17.47
N ILE A 142 7.71 10.76 17.18
CA ILE A 142 6.95 9.85 18.04
C ILE A 142 7.85 8.69 18.44
N THR A 143 7.62 8.16 19.63
CA THR A 143 8.28 6.94 20.08
C THR A 143 7.25 5.81 20.03
N LEU A 144 7.58 4.74 19.34
CA LEU A 144 6.77 3.53 19.27
C LEU A 144 7.39 2.49 20.18
N GLU A 145 6.60 1.86 21.01
CA GLU A 145 6.98 0.65 21.71
C GLU A 145 6.97 -0.51 20.72
N ALA A 146 8.07 -1.24 20.61
CA ALA A 146 8.07 -2.48 19.88
C ALA A 146 7.52 -3.57 20.81
N ASP A 147 6.42 -4.18 20.43
CA ASP A 147 5.90 -5.34 21.16
C ASP A 147 7.02 -6.38 21.29
N GLU A 148 7.21 -6.87 22.51
CA GLU A 148 7.94 -8.09 22.75
C GLU A 148 7.01 -9.18 22.20
N ASP A 149 7.16 -9.56 20.92
CA ASP A 149 6.50 -10.76 20.43
C ASP A 149 6.94 -11.90 21.34
N GLU A 150 5.99 -12.36 22.14
CA GLU A 150 6.14 -13.60 22.90
C GLU A 150 6.40 -14.70 21.87
N ASP A 151 7.61 -15.22 21.95
CA ASP A 151 8.15 -16.31 21.16
C ASP A 151 7.15 -17.41 20.88
N ASP A 152 6.78 -17.58 19.63
CA ASP A 152 6.40 -18.87 19.03
C ASP A 152 7.20 -19.12 17.74
N PHE A 153 8.53 -18.98 17.84
CA PHE A 153 9.41 -19.63 16.88
C PHE A 153 10.01 -20.86 17.57
N ASP A 154 9.29 -21.97 17.44
CA ASP A 154 9.84 -23.29 17.74
C ASP A 154 11.17 -23.45 17.00
N ASP A 155 12.20 -23.79 17.76
CA ASP A 155 13.47 -24.31 17.28
C ASP A 155 13.20 -25.43 16.27
N ASP A 156 13.46 -25.19 15.00
CA ASP A 156 13.61 -26.31 14.10
C ASP A 156 15.01 -26.88 14.24
N ASP A 157 15.06 -28.16 14.54
CA ASP A 157 16.24 -28.99 14.84
C ASP A 157 17.26 -29.09 13.66
N GLU A 158 17.22 -28.21 12.65
CA GLU A 158 18.05 -28.34 11.43
C GLU A 158 19.28 -27.44 11.37
N GLY A 159 19.65 -26.74 12.45
CA GLY A 159 20.96 -26.08 12.55
C GLY A 159 21.19 -24.91 11.58
N ASN A 160 20.15 -24.31 11.07
CA ASN A 160 20.21 -23.05 10.36
C ASN A 160 20.51 -21.94 11.35
N VAL A 161 21.54 -21.16 11.08
CA VAL A 161 21.85 -19.94 11.87
C VAL A 161 20.74 -18.93 11.57
N VAL A 162 19.66 -19.04 12.32
CA VAL A 162 18.65 -18.00 12.42
C VAL A 162 19.38 -16.73 12.86
N ILE A 163 19.09 -15.60 12.26
CA ILE A 163 19.51 -14.30 12.78
C ILE A 163 18.63 -14.04 14.00
N ASP A 164 18.80 -14.90 14.97
CA ASP A 164 18.19 -14.82 16.26
C ASP A 164 18.98 -13.80 17.08
N ASP A 165 18.32 -12.89 17.72
CA ASP A 165 18.85 -11.98 18.72
C ASP A 165 19.11 -10.50 18.36
N LEU A 166 18.68 -10.01 17.22
CA LEU A 166 18.64 -8.57 17.05
C LEU A 166 17.26 -7.97 17.38
N SER A 167 16.22 -8.79 17.48
CA SER A 167 14.84 -8.38 17.79
C SER A 167 14.54 -8.25 19.30
N LYS A 168 15.24 -8.99 20.15
CA LYS A 168 14.91 -9.11 21.58
C LYS A 168 15.18 -7.86 22.44
N ASP A 169 15.83 -6.84 21.90
CA ASP A 169 16.25 -5.68 22.66
C ASP A 169 15.70 -4.32 22.18
N VAL A 170 14.78 -4.28 21.21
CA VAL A 170 14.19 -3.03 20.76
C VAL A 170 12.94 -2.73 21.56
N LYS A 171 13.09 -1.91 22.59
CA LYS A 171 11.92 -1.45 23.37
C LYS A 171 11.25 -0.23 22.77
N PHE A 172 11.97 0.62 22.02
CA PHE A 172 11.42 1.86 21.48
C PHE A 172 12.06 2.25 20.16
N VAL A 173 11.24 2.70 19.23
CA VAL A 173 11.67 3.27 17.94
C VAL A 173 11.15 4.70 17.81
N THR A 174 12.05 5.66 17.57
CA THR A 174 11.64 7.04 17.27
C THR A 174 11.41 7.22 15.77
N VAL A 175 10.21 7.66 15.42
CA VAL A 175 9.76 7.93 14.05
C VAL A 175 9.55 9.42 13.88
N GLU A 176 10.09 10.00 12.81
CA GLU A 176 9.86 11.39 12.42
C GLU A 176 8.70 11.45 11.41
N ILE A 177 7.60 12.09 11.79
CA ILE A 177 6.44 12.30 10.92
C ILE A 177 6.50 13.72 10.37
N PRO A 178 6.72 13.94 9.07
CA PRO A 178 6.65 15.26 8.47
C PRO A 178 5.20 15.70 8.30
N GLU A 179 4.95 17.00 8.37
CA GLU A 179 3.64 17.57 8.04
C GLU A 179 3.25 17.27 6.59
N ARG A 180 4.23 17.37 5.68
CA ARG A 180 4.00 17.19 4.25
C ARG A 180 5.22 16.60 3.55
N VAL A 181 4.95 15.68 2.63
CA VAL A 181 5.91 15.18 1.65
C VAL A 181 5.45 15.57 0.25
N GLU A 182 6.33 16.15 -0.55
CA GLU A 182 6.09 16.43 -1.97
C GLU A 182 6.98 15.55 -2.83
N MET A 183 6.36 14.87 -3.78
CA MET A 183 7.04 14.09 -4.83
C MET A 183 6.73 14.72 -6.18
N THR A 184 7.75 14.98 -6.97
CA THR A 184 7.62 15.53 -8.32
C THR A 184 8.33 14.67 -9.34
N MET A 185 7.75 14.54 -10.53
CA MET A 185 8.39 13.96 -11.70
C MET A 185 8.43 14.99 -12.81
N THR A 186 9.59 15.24 -13.38
CA THR A 186 9.75 16.11 -14.56
C THR A 186 10.42 15.35 -15.70
N GLN A 187 10.09 15.71 -16.93
CA GLN A 187 10.75 15.24 -18.16
C GLN A 187 11.17 16.46 -18.99
N GLY A 188 12.46 16.69 -19.11
CA GLY A 188 12.98 17.96 -19.61
C GLY A 188 12.52 19.12 -18.72
N SER A 189 11.81 20.07 -19.31
CA SER A 189 11.24 21.23 -18.60
C SER A 189 9.77 21.04 -18.17
N LYS A 190 9.15 19.89 -18.54
CA LYS A 190 7.73 19.65 -18.26
C LYS A 190 7.60 18.90 -16.93
N GLN A 191 6.81 19.45 -16.00
CA GLN A 191 6.38 18.69 -14.82
C GLN A 191 5.28 17.73 -15.23
N LEU A 192 5.50 16.44 -14.99
CA LEU A 192 4.57 15.36 -15.31
C LEU A 192 3.70 14.97 -14.11
N MET A 193 4.26 15.05 -12.89
CA MET A 193 3.57 14.67 -11.67
C MET A 193 3.94 15.63 -10.54
N LEU A 194 2.94 15.94 -9.73
CA LEU A 194 3.10 16.45 -8.37
C LEU A 194 2.21 15.63 -7.45
N THR A 195 2.80 14.92 -6.51
CA THR A 195 2.07 14.23 -5.45
C THR A 195 2.42 14.88 -4.12
N THR A 196 1.39 15.13 -3.31
CA THR A 196 1.54 15.61 -1.94
C THR A 196 0.93 14.60 -0.98
N VAL A 197 1.69 14.24 0.06
CA VAL A 197 1.22 13.46 1.19
C VAL A 197 1.22 14.38 2.40
N GLU A 198 0.07 14.55 3.04
CA GLU A 198 -0.11 15.42 4.20
C GLU A 198 -0.59 14.59 5.39
N PHE A 199 0.08 14.72 6.52
CA PHE A 199 -0.25 14.05 7.76
C PHE A 199 -0.89 15.03 8.73
N ASP A 200 -1.97 14.63 9.40
CA ASP A 200 -2.51 15.40 10.54
C ASP A 200 -1.61 15.18 11.76
N LEU A 201 -0.65 16.07 11.96
CA LEU A 201 0.30 15.99 13.05
C LEU A 201 -0.35 16.04 14.44
N SER A 202 -1.61 16.43 14.56
CA SER A 202 -2.32 16.40 15.84
C SER A 202 -2.63 14.99 16.34
N CYS A 203 -2.57 13.99 15.45
CA CYS A 203 -2.70 12.58 15.82
C CYS A 203 -1.43 12.02 16.45
N PHE A 204 -0.27 12.62 16.17
CA PHE A 204 1.04 12.06 16.55
C PHE A 204 1.57 12.73 17.83
N VAL A 205 1.53 12.01 18.94
CA VAL A 205 2.00 12.43 20.27
C VAL A 205 2.97 11.38 20.80
N ASP A 206 3.69 11.69 21.89
CA ASP A 206 4.50 10.70 22.58
C ASP A 206 3.59 9.56 23.08
N ASP A 207 4.08 8.33 23.06
CA ASP A 207 3.32 7.08 23.32
C ASP A 207 2.13 6.92 22.37
N TRP A 208 2.34 7.23 21.09
CA TRP A 208 1.31 7.15 20.07
C TRP A 208 0.79 5.73 19.90
N ASN A 209 -0.53 5.59 19.91
CA ASN A 209 -1.23 4.43 19.41
C ASN A 209 -2.45 4.85 18.59
N ILE A 210 -2.87 4.02 17.65
CA ILE A 210 -3.94 4.36 16.73
C ILE A 210 -5.31 4.53 17.40
N ILE A 211 -5.54 3.82 18.50
CA ILE A 211 -6.83 3.82 19.20
C ILE A 211 -7.06 5.16 19.92
N ASP A 212 -6.07 5.63 20.67
CA ASP A 212 -6.18 6.81 21.51
C ASP A 212 -5.87 8.12 20.75
N ASN A 213 -5.01 8.06 19.77
CA ASN A 213 -4.49 9.24 19.10
C ASN A 213 -4.95 9.35 17.63
N GLY A 214 -5.28 8.21 17.01
CA GLY A 214 -5.68 8.16 15.61
C GLY A 214 -4.53 8.22 14.62
N PHE A 215 -4.90 8.20 13.35
CA PHE A 215 -4.01 8.36 12.20
C PHE A 215 -4.82 8.96 11.06
N MET A 216 -4.37 10.08 10.50
CA MET A 216 -5.02 10.74 9.36
C MET A 216 -4.00 11.17 8.33
N VAL A 217 -4.25 10.81 7.08
CA VAL A 217 -3.41 11.16 5.94
C VAL A 217 -4.24 11.62 4.75
N SER A 218 -3.69 12.52 3.96
CA SER A 218 -4.24 12.90 2.65
C SER A 218 -3.16 12.78 1.58
N ILE A 219 -3.51 12.20 0.44
CA ILE A 219 -2.62 12.00 -0.71
C ILE A 219 -3.28 12.61 -1.93
N ASN A 220 -2.64 13.61 -2.53
CA ASN A 220 -3.14 14.28 -3.72
C ASN A 220 -2.08 14.23 -4.82
N SER A 221 -2.44 13.66 -5.96
CA SER A 221 -1.58 13.52 -7.13
C SER A 221 -2.18 14.27 -8.31
N SER A 222 -1.38 15.10 -8.96
CA SER A 222 -1.73 15.81 -10.19
C SER A 222 -0.79 15.34 -11.29
N PHE A 223 -1.36 14.84 -12.38
CA PHE A 223 -0.63 14.34 -13.53
C PHE A 223 -0.88 15.26 -14.73
N ALA A 224 0.19 15.72 -15.37
CA ALA A 224 0.08 16.50 -16.59
C ALA A 224 -0.31 15.59 -17.76
N LYS A 225 -1.22 16.06 -18.62
CA LYS A 225 -1.55 15.35 -19.86
C LYS A 225 -0.31 15.12 -20.71
N SER A 226 -0.24 13.98 -21.39
CA SER A 226 0.85 13.66 -22.31
C SER A 226 0.93 14.69 -23.44
N THR A 227 -0.22 15.11 -23.96
CA THR A 227 -0.35 16.13 -25.01
C THR A 227 -1.24 17.29 -24.59
N GLY A 228 -0.84 18.51 -24.95
CA GLY A 228 -1.62 19.72 -24.64
C GLY A 228 -1.38 20.24 -23.21
N SER A 229 -2.32 21.07 -22.75
CA SER A 229 -2.36 21.63 -21.40
C SER A 229 -3.51 20.99 -20.60
N GLY A 230 -3.35 20.94 -19.27
CA GLY A 230 -4.34 20.40 -18.33
C GLY A 230 -3.78 19.32 -17.45
N THR A 231 -4.58 18.91 -16.47
CA THR A 231 -4.20 17.92 -15.48
C THR A 231 -5.27 16.85 -15.32
N PHE A 232 -4.83 15.67 -14.88
CA PHE A 232 -5.66 14.65 -14.30
C PHE A 232 -5.25 14.49 -12.84
N ASP A 233 -6.20 14.74 -11.93
CA ASP A 233 -5.92 14.79 -10.49
C ASP A 233 -6.60 13.63 -9.80
N ILE A 234 -5.86 12.93 -8.93
CA ILE A 234 -6.37 11.86 -8.06
C ILE A 234 -6.12 12.29 -6.62
N GLY A 235 -7.15 12.29 -5.79
CA GLY A 235 -7.06 12.62 -4.38
C GLY A 235 -7.64 11.53 -3.48
N LEU A 236 -6.88 11.19 -2.45
CA LEU A 236 -7.29 10.41 -1.29
C LEU A 236 -7.19 11.34 -0.09
N ASN A 237 -8.30 11.73 0.53
CA ASN A 237 -8.27 12.74 1.58
C ASN A 237 -8.92 12.22 2.85
N ASN A 238 -8.39 12.67 3.99
CA ASN A 238 -8.84 12.30 5.32
C ASN A 238 -8.95 10.77 5.50
N VAL A 239 -7.95 10.05 5.01
CA VAL A 239 -7.89 8.60 5.11
C VAL A 239 -7.39 8.23 6.50
N GLY A 240 -8.23 7.58 7.29
CA GLY A 240 -7.84 7.10 8.59
C GLY A 240 -8.91 7.23 9.66
N TYR A 241 -8.46 7.29 10.90
CA TYR A 241 -9.26 7.37 12.11
C TYR A 241 -8.77 8.51 13.00
N LYS A 242 -9.71 9.21 13.63
CA LYS A 242 -9.42 10.21 14.66
C LYS A 242 -10.42 10.09 15.81
N PRO A 243 -9.96 9.96 17.07
CA PRO A 243 -10.83 9.88 18.23
C PRO A 243 -11.85 11.04 18.27
N GLY A 244 -13.11 10.71 18.55
CA GLY A 244 -14.21 11.66 18.57
C GLY A 244 -14.75 12.07 17.20
N THR A 245 -14.05 11.79 16.12
CA THR A 245 -14.50 12.00 14.73
C THR A 245 -14.87 10.68 14.07
N GLY A 246 -14.14 9.60 14.39
CA GLY A 246 -14.33 8.28 13.82
C GLY A 246 -13.46 8.02 12.60
N VAL A 247 -13.87 7.06 11.79
CA VAL A 247 -13.19 6.67 10.55
C VAL A 247 -13.70 7.53 9.40
N SER A 248 -12.79 8.00 8.56
CA SER A 248 -13.14 8.73 7.35
C SER A 248 -12.25 8.34 6.17
N PHE A 249 -12.79 8.54 4.98
CA PHE A 249 -12.11 8.33 3.73
C PHE A 249 -12.80 9.14 2.65
N SER A 250 -12.06 9.81 1.78
CA SER A 250 -12.62 10.33 0.54
C SER A 250 -11.66 10.15 -0.63
N PHE A 251 -12.23 9.82 -1.78
CA PHE A 251 -11.54 9.70 -3.05
C PHE A 251 -12.12 10.71 -4.04
N SER A 252 -11.28 11.26 -4.90
CA SER A 252 -11.75 12.02 -6.05
C SER A 252 -10.81 11.85 -7.24
N ALA A 253 -11.41 11.75 -8.43
CA ALA A 253 -10.72 11.88 -9.71
C ALA A 253 -11.27 13.10 -10.45
N LYS A 254 -10.37 13.94 -10.96
CA LYS A 254 -10.75 15.18 -11.66
C LYS A 254 -9.94 15.33 -12.95
N LYS A 255 -10.58 15.87 -13.97
CA LYS A 255 -9.93 16.29 -15.22
C LYS A 255 -10.10 17.78 -15.42
N ASP A 256 -8.99 18.50 -15.53
CA ASP A 256 -8.99 19.98 -15.68
C ASP A 256 -9.83 20.66 -14.58
N GLY A 257 -9.73 20.18 -13.34
CA GLY A 257 -10.46 20.66 -12.17
C GLY A 257 -11.94 20.23 -12.09
N LYS A 258 -12.49 19.56 -13.10
CA LYS A 258 -13.86 19.03 -13.07
C LYS A 258 -13.86 17.65 -12.46
N THR A 259 -14.72 17.44 -11.48
CA THR A 259 -14.91 16.12 -10.86
C THR A 259 -15.50 15.13 -11.85
N LEU A 260 -14.80 14.02 -12.04
CA LEU A 260 -15.30 12.85 -12.76
C LEU A 260 -15.94 11.85 -11.80
N VAL A 261 -15.24 11.53 -10.72
CA VAL A 261 -15.73 10.69 -9.64
C VAL A 261 -15.35 11.31 -8.32
N ALA A 262 -16.27 11.34 -7.39
CA ALA A 262 -16.00 11.59 -5.99
C ALA A 262 -16.72 10.53 -5.15
N TRP A 263 -16.05 10.10 -4.11
CA TRP A 263 -16.59 9.11 -3.21
C TRP A 263 -16.08 9.40 -1.80
N SER A 264 -16.97 9.32 -0.80
CA SER A 264 -16.61 9.50 0.59
C SER A 264 -17.31 8.50 1.49
N LEU A 265 -16.61 8.13 2.56
CA LEU A 265 -17.11 7.33 3.66
C LEU A 265 -16.80 8.06 4.96
N SER A 266 -17.76 8.13 5.85
CA SER A 266 -17.55 8.58 7.22
C SER A 266 -18.33 7.70 8.20
N ALA A 267 -17.67 7.28 9.25
CA ALA A 267 -18.22 6.47 10.31
C ALA A 267 -17.81 7.08 11.66
N PRO A 268 -18.64 8.00 12.22
CA PRO A 268 -18.35 8.59 13.51
C PRO A 268 -18.39 7.54 14.62
N GLY A 269 -17.50 7.71 15.61
CA GLY A 269 -17.38 6.76 16.72
C GLY A 269 -15.96 6.66 17.24
N THR A 270 -15.70 5.63 18.01
CA THR A 270 -14.37 5.30 18.53
C THR A 270 -13.99 3.90 18.11
N ILE A 271 -12.74 3.73 17.68
CA ILE A 271 -12.14 2.40 17.60
C ILE A 271 -11.66 2.10 19.02
N GLY A 272 -12.18 1.09 19.65
CA GLY A 272 -11.74 0.76 20.99
C GLY A 272 -12.51 -0.40 21.59
N GLY A 273 -11.83 -1.09 22.43
CA GLY A 273 -12.33 -2.22 23.18
C GLY A 273 -11.50 -3.46 22.94
N SER A 274 -11.26 -4.17 24.00
CA SER A 274 -10.62 -5.48 24.06
C SER A 274 -11.43 -6.48 23.24
N GLY A 275 -11.31 -6.50 21.94
CA GLY A 275 -12.10 -7.42 21.14
C GLY A 275 -11.49 -7.68 19.79
N ASP A 276 -11.82 -8.83 19.29
CA ASP A 276 -11.56 -9.32 17.99
C ASP A 276 -11.86 -8.24 16.91
N MET A 277 -10.83 -7.68 16.29
CA MET A 277 -10.93 -6.67 15.24
C MET A 277 -11.68 -7.17 13.99
N THR A 278 -12.15 -8.41 13.99
CA THR A 278 -12.94 -8.99 12.92
C THR A 278 -14.43 -8.64 13.00
N ARG A 279 -14.93 -8.14 14.14
CA ARG A 279 -16.35 -7.78 14.32
C ARG A 279 -16.58 -6.28 14.28
N ALA A 280 -17.61 -5.87 13.55
CA ALA A 280 -18.00 -4.46 13.46
C ALA A 280 -18.37 -3.84 14.82
N SER A 281 -18.95 -4.64 15.74
CA SER A 281 -19.26 -4.25 17.12
C SER A 281 -18.03 -3.92 17.97
N SER A 282 -16.83 -4.35 17.54
CA SER A 282 -15.57 -4.02 18.23
C SER A 282 -15.12 -2.58 17.97
N PHE A 283 -15.71 -1.89 16.98
CA PHE A 283 -15.25 -0.57 16.57
C PHE A 283 -16.00 0.59 17.23
N GLY A 284 -17.08 0.37 17.99
CA GLY A 284 -17.86 1.44 18.61
C GLY A 284 -18.27 2.55 17.61
N LEU A 285 -18.44 2.20 16.35
CA LEU A 285 -18.90 3.12 15.31
C LEU A 285 -20.41 3.34 15.47
N GLN A 286 -20.83 4.60 15.51
CA GLN A 286 -22.22 4.97 15.75
C GLN A 286 -23.09 4.83 14.49
N SER A 287 -22.55 5.26 13.36
CA SER A 287 -23.27 5.24 12.07
C SER A 287 -22.27 5.13 10.92
N LEU A 288 -22.77 4.84 9.74
CA LEU A 288 -21.97 4.83 8.50
C LEU A 288 -22.66 5.73 7.47
N ASN A 289 -21.92 6.66 6.90
CA ASN A 289 -22.36 7.47 5.77
C ASN A 289 -21.47 7.19 4.56
N TYR A 290 -22.08 7.04 3.42
CA TYR A 290 -21.41 6.77 2.16
C TYR A 290 -22.05 7.58 1.04
N ASP A 291 -21.24 8.39 0.37
CA ASP A 291 -21.66 9.25 -0.72
C ASP A 291 -20.81 8.99 -1.96
N VAL A 292 -21.46 8.86 -3.12
CA VAL A 292 -20.82 8.78 -4.44
C VAL A 292 -21.38 9.87 -5.32
N ASP A 293 -20.51 10.51 -6.09
CA ASP A 293 -20.87 11.45 -7.15
C ASP A 293 -20.09 11.08 -8.42
N ILE A 294 -20.80 10.93 -9.51
CA ILE A 294 -20.21 10.69 -10.82
C ILE A 294 -20.61 11.84 -11.73
N MET A 295 -19.64 12.72 -12.00
CA MET A 295 -19.74 13.86 -12.90
C MET A 295 -20.86 14.87 -12.56
N GLY A 296 -21.38 14.85 -11.31
CA GLY A 296 -22.60 15.58 -10.94
C GLY A 296 -23.88 15.05 -11.60
N ARG A 297 -23.76 13.99 -12.42
CA ARG A 297 -24.91 13.39 -13.14
C ARG A 297 -25.61 12.34 -12.30
N ILE A 298 -24.85 11.57 -11.52
CA ILE A 298 -25.40 10.53 -10.64
C ILE A 298 -24.80 10.66 -9.29
N GLN A 299 -25.66 10.69 -8.27
CA GLN A 299 -25.29 10.65 -6.87
C GLN A 299 -25.95 9.46 -6.22
N ALA A 300 -25.19 8.71 -5.43
CA ALA A 300 -25.69 7.69 -4.54
C ALA A 300 -25.34 8.08 -3.10
N LYS A 301 -26.33 8.05 -2.23
CA LYS A 301 -26.15 8.32 -0.79
C LYS A 301 -26.69 7.16 -0.01
N TYR A 302 -25.86 6.67 0.91
CA TYR A 302 -26.19 5.54 1.75
C TYR A 302 -25.83 5.84 3.20
N ASN A 303 -26.72 5.51 4.11
CA ASN A 303 -26.54 5.71 5.54
C ASN A 303 -27.02 4.48 6.31
N ILE A 304 -26.21 4.05 7.29
CA ILE A 304 -26.62 3.16 8.37
C ILE A 304 -26.69 4.02 9.63
N ALA A 305 -27.88 4.12 10.21
CA ALA A 305 -28.15 5.05 11.31
C ALA A 305 -27.61 4.55 12.66
N ASP A 306 -27.60 3.22 12.87
CA ASP A 306 -27.17 2.55 14.09
C ASP A 306 -26.33 1.33 13.71
N MET A 307 -25.00 1.46 13.86
CA MET A 307 -24.06 0.41 13.48
C MET A 307 -24.07 -0.78 14.44
N ASP A 308 -24.35 -0.54 15.72
CA ASP A 308 -24.41 -1.63 16.70
C ASP A 308 -25.62 -2.52 16.40
N ALA A 309 -26.81 -1.91 16.26
CA ALA A 309 -28.02 -2.64 15.90
C ALA A 309 -27.91 -3.31 14.52
N TYR A 310 -27.21 -2.69 13.56
CA TYR A 310 -26.96 -3.28 12.26
C TYR A 310 -26.05 -4.52 12.35
N SER A 311 -24.97 -4.45 13.13
CA SER A 311 -24.04 -5.55 13.35
C SER A 311 -24.69 -6.74 14.03
N GLU A 312 -25.47 -6.49 15.11
CA GLU A 312 -26.22 -7.54 15.80
C GLU A 312 -27.21 -8.27 14.87
N LEU A 313 -27.86 -7.53 13.98
CA LEU A 313 -28.78 -8.12 13.01
C LEU A 313 -28.02 -8.91 11.91
N MET A 314 -26.81 -8.51 11.55
CA MET A 314 -25.99 -9.27 10.59
C MET A 314 -25.53 -10.60 11.21
N ASP A 315 -25.10 -10.61 12.47
CA ASP A 315 -24.75 -11.84 13.19
C ASP A 315 -25.97 -12.79 13.27
N GLN A 316 -27.16 -12.24 13.58
CA GLN A 316 -28.41 -13.03 13.61
C GLN A 316 -28.79 -13.59 12.21
N LEU A 317 -28.44 -12.88 11.13
CA LEU A 317 -28.71 -13.35 9.78
C LEU A 317 -27.87 -14.57 9.44
N GLU A 318 -26.58 -14.54 9.77
CA GLU A 318 -25.66 -15.68 9.59
C GLU A 318 -26.11 -16.92 10.36
N ASP A 319 -26.65 -16.72 11.57
CA ASP A 319 -27.19 -17.79 12.43
C ASP A 319 -28.62 -18.27 12.04
N SER A 320 -29.24 -17.73 11.01
CA SER A 320 -30.63 -18.05 10.64
C SER A 320 -30.77 -19.47 10.13
N GLU A 321 -31.76 -20.19 10.67
CA GLU A 321 -32.05 -21.59 10.26
C GLU A 321 -33.07 -21.68 9.10
N SER A 322 -33.71 -20.57 8.73
CA SER A 322 -34.79 -20.58 7.73
C SER A 322 -34.88 -19.30 6.91
N GLU A 323 -35.35 -19.44 5.67
CA GLU A 323 -35.63 -18.31 4.76
C GLU A 323 -36.61 -17.28 5.38
N ALA A 324 -37.61 -17.73 6.15
CA ALA A 324 -38.57 -16.84 6.76
C ALA A 324 -37.93 -15.97 7.86
N GLU A 325 -37.03 -16.54 8.63
CA GLU A 325 -36.26 -15.84 9.65
C GLU A 325 -35.29 -14.85 8.99
N ALA A 326 -34.49 -15.30 8.02
CA ALA A 326 -33.58 -14.45 7.26
C ALA A 326 -34.29 -13.25 6.64
N LYS A 327 -35.44 -13.44 6.00
CA LYS A 327 -36.27 -12.33 5.47
C LYS A 327 -36.77 -11.37 6.54
N SER A 328 -37.10 -11.85 7.75
CA SER A 328 -37.50 -11.02 8.88
C SER A 328 -36.35 -10.14 9.37
N ILE A 329 -35.16 -10.70 9.44
CA ILE A 329 -33.94 -9.98 9.83
C ILE A 329 -33.59 -8.93 8.76
N ILE A 330 -33.62 -9.28 7.49
CA ILE A 330 -33.42 -8.32 6.38
C ILE A 330 -34.41 -7.15 6.45
N ALA A 331 -35.67 -7.41 6.78
CA ALA A 331 -36.65 -6.35 6.96
C ALA A 331 -36.33 -5.44 8.17
N SER A 332 -35.60 -5.94 9.16
CA SER A 332 -35.12 -5.17 10.32
C SER A 332 -33.85 -4.40 9.97
N LEU A 333 -32.89 -5.02 9.25
CA LEU A 333 -31.70 -4.35 8.70
C LEU A 333 -32.09 -3.17 7.81
N SER A 334 -33.09 -3.36 6.94
CA SER A 334 -33.58 -2.31 6.03
C SER A 334 -34.16 -1.09 6.76
N LYS A 335 -34.51 -1.20 8.06
CA LYS A 335 -34.94 -0.04 8.87
C LYS A 335 -33.76 0.75 9.43
N GLN A 336 -32.59 0.11 9.58
CA GLN A 336 -31.38 0.77 10.06
C GLN A 336 -30.66 1.51 8.94
N MET A 337 -31.01 1.25 7.68
CA MET A 337 -30.33 1.82 6.54
C MET A 337 -31.27 2.66 5.67
N THR A 338 -30.72 3.69 5.07
CA THR A 338 -31.35 4.46 4.01
C THR A 338 -30.36 4.62 2.85
N GLY A 339 -30.81 4.34 1.64
CA GLY A 339 -29.97 4.51 0.47
C GLY A 339 -30.81 5.06 -0.68
N ASN A 340 -30.30 6.09 -1.37
CA ASN A 340 -30.99 6.72 -2.47
C ASN A 340 -30.04 7.11 -3.60
N MET A 341 -30.55 7.03 -4.82
CA MET A 341 -29.88 7.48 -6.02
C MET A 341 -30.56 8.72 -6.58
N TYR A 342 -29.80 9.68 -7.06
CA TYR A 342 -30.28 10.94 -7.63
C TYR A 342 -29.60 11.21 -8.97
N TYR A 343 -30.29 11.93 -9.86
CA TYR A 343 -29.73 12.38 -11.14
C TYR A 343 -29.58 13.89 -11.21
N ASN A 344 -28.48 14.33 -11.84
CA ASN A 344 -28.21 15.74 -12.15
C ASN A 344 -28.27 16.67 -10.93
N ASN A 345 -27.70 16.24 -9.80
CA ASN A 345 -27.77 16.97 -8.51
C ASN A 345 -29.21 17.30 -8.05
N GLY A 346 -30.20 16.53 -8.53
CA GLY A 346 -31.59 16.71 -8.15
C GLY A 346 -31.88 16.24 -6.72
N SER A 347 -33.00 16.68 -6.16
CA SER A 347 -33.46 16.26 -4.82
C SER A 347 -34.46 15.10 -4.86
N GLN A 348 -34.96 14.75 -6.03
CA GLN A 348 -35.91 13.63 -6.19
C GLN A 348 -35.14 12.33 -6.37
N SER A 349 -35.39 11.36 -5.49
CA SER A 349 -34.82 10.02 -5.61
C SER A 349 -35.29 9.36 -6.91
N LYS A 350 -34.35 8.74 -7.61
CA LYS A 350 -34.55 7.96 -8.84
C LYS A 350 -34.48 6.46 -8.57
N GLY A 351 -33.92 6.08 -7.43
CA GLY A 351 -33.87 4.73 -6.95
C GLY A 351 -33.55 4.69 -5.46
N SER A 352 -33.90 3.61 -4.81
CA SER A 352 -33.55 3.34 -3.43
C SER A 352 -32.74 2.06 -3.32
N PHE A 353 -31.75 2.07 -2.45
CA PHE A 353 -30.96 0.88 -2.14
C PHE A 353 -31.59 0.11 -0.98
N GLY A 354 -31.56 -1.21 -1.06
CA GLY A 354 -32.08 -2.12 -0.06
C GLY A 354 -31.21 -3.35 0.09
N LEU A 355 -31.73 -4.33 0.83
CA LEU A 355 -31.09 -5.65 1.00
C LEU A 355 -32.13 -6.73 0.70
N GLU A 356 -31.65 -7.87 0.22
CA GLU A 356 -32.43 -9.10 0.20
C GLU A 356 -31.63 -10.26 0.81
N ALA A 357 -32.36 -11.25 1.36
CA ALA A 357 -31.74 -12.45 1.88
C ALA A 357 -31.45 -13.42 0.72
N TYR A 358 -30.29 -14.03 0.72
CA TYR A 358 -29.98 -15.17 -0.12
C TYR A 358 -29.25 -16.22 0.70
N TYR A 359 -29.35 -17.49 0.28
CA TYR A 359 -28.62 -18.56 0.91
C TYR A 359 -27.31 -18.78 0.15
N ASP A 360 -26.20 -18.65 0.86
CA ASP A 360 -24.88 -18.91 0.30
C ASP A 360 -24.61 -20.43 0.39
N GLU A 361 -24.66 -21.10 -0.77
CA GLU A 361 -24.44 -22.55 -0.83
C GLU A 361 -22.99 -22.96 -0.54
N GLU A 362 -22.01 -22.04 -0.73
CA GLU A 362 -20.60 -22.33 -0.49
C GLU A 362 -20.28 -22.26 0.99
N GLU A 363 -20.82 -21.29 1.70
CA GLU A 363 -20.62 -21.10 3.14
C GLU A 363 -21.69 -21.84 3.98
N GLY A 364 -22.84 -22.18 3.38
CA GLY A 364 -23.91 -22.92 4.03
C GLY A 364 -24.74 -22.07 4.99
N GLU A 365 -24.80 -20.75 4.80
CA GLU A 365 -25.44 -19.78 5.68
C GLU A 365 -26.31 -18.78 4.92
N TRP A 366 -27.19 -18.08 5.66
CA TRP A 366 -27.94 -16.96 5.11
C TRP A 366 -27.11 -15.69 5.11
N ALA A 367 -27.11 -15.00 3.97
CA ALA A 367 -26.39 -13.76 3.78
C ALA A 367 -27.30 -12.67 3.21
N SER A 368 -26.84 -11.42 3.28
CA SER A 368 -27.49 -10.29 2.65
C SER A 368 -26.77 -9.90 1.36
N ARG A 369 -27.53 -9.59 0.32
CA ARG A 369 -27.00 -8.93 -0.87
C ARG A 369 -27.72 -7.59 -1.12
N PRO A 370 -26.99 -6.57 -1.58
CA PRO A 370 -27.57 -5.27 -1.84
C PRO A 370 -28.47 -5.29 -3.07
N THR A 371 -29.55 -4.51 -3.00
CA THR A 371 -30.52 -4.35 -4.10
C THR A 371 -30.71 -2.89 -4.46
N ILE A 372 -31.21 -2.63 -5.66
CA ILE A 372 -31.71 -1.31 -6.09
C ILE A 372 -33.15 -1.45 -6.56
N THR A 373 -34.01 -0.53 -6.12
CA THR A 373 -35.38 -0.39 -6.58
C THR A 373 -35.54 0.93 -7.31
N PHE A 374 -35.93 0.93 -8.57
CA PHE A 374 -36.12 2.15 -9.37
C PHE A 374 -37.47 2.82 -9.10
N ALA A 375 -37.45 4.15 -8.95
CA ALA A 375 -38.66 4.92 -8.69
C ALA A 375 -39.56 5.04 -9.95
N SER A 376 -39.03 4.77 -11.15
CA SER A 376 -39.78 4.89 -12.41
C SER A 376 -40.84 3.83 -12.58
N ASP A 377 -40.62 2.61 -12.05
CA ASP A 377 -41.51 1.45 -12.29
C ASP A 377 -41.58 0.48 -11.09
N ASN A 378 -40.87 0.78 -10.00
CA ASN A 378 -40.74 -0.04 -8.79
C ASN A 378 -40.08 -1.42 -9.04
N SER A 379 -39.32 -1.58 -10.10
CA SER A 379 -38.54 -2.80 -10.31
C SER A 379 -37.36 -2.86 -9.33
N THR A 380 -37.11 -4.07 -8.79
CA THR A 380 -36.03 -4.33 -7.86
C THR A 380 -35.09 -5.38 -8.42
N TYR A 381 -33.81 -5.16 -8.27
CA TYR A 381 -32.75 -6.03 -8.76
C TYR A 381 -31.66 -6.17 -7.70
N ALA A 382 -30.99 -7.33 -7.65
CA ALA A 382 -29.71 -7.46 -6.95
C ALA A 382 -28.68 -6.56 -7.64
N LEU A 383 -27.91 -5.83 -6.85
CA LEU A 383 -26.99 -4.83 -7.40
C LEU A 383 -25.98 -5.47 -8.38
N GLU A 384 -25.38 -6.58 -7.99
CA GLU A 384 -24.38 -7.29 -8.79
C GLU A 384 -24.90 -7.86 -10.11
N GLU A 385 -26.15 -8.37 -10.10
CA GLU A 385 -26.82 -8.87 -11.31
C GLU A 385 -27.19 -7.73 -12.25
N TYR A 386 -27.68 -6.64 -11.66
CA TYR A 386 -28.06 -5.47 -12.39
C TYR A 386 -26.86 -4.81 -13.06
N PHE A 387 -25.74 -4.79 -12.40
CA PHE A 387 -24.54 -4.11 -12.81
C PHE A 387 -23.43 -5.08 -13.31
N SER A 388 -23.81 -5.97 -14.20
CA SER A 388 -22.93 -6.99 -14.78
C SER A 388 -22.43 -6.62 -16.19
N GLU A 389 -21.38 -7.30 -16.66
CA GLU A 389 -20.90 -7.18 -18.04
C GLU A 389 -21.95 -7.57 -19.09
N GLU A 390 -22.87 -8.46 -18.73
CA GLU A 390 -23.97 -8.83 -19.62
C GLU A 390 -24.80 -7.60 -19.99
N ASN A 391 -24.84 -6.65 -19.11
CA ASN A 391 -25.73 -5.51 -19.16
C ASN A 391 -25.08 -4.23 -19.62
N PHE A 392 -23.79 -4.05 -19.29
CA PHE A 392 -22.97 -2.88 -19.65
C PHE A 392 -21.55 -3.32 -19.99
N PRO A 393 -21.39 -4.11 -21.03
CA PRO A 393 -20.11 -4.70 -21.39
C PRO A 393 -19.00 -3.64 -21.49
N GLU A 394 -19.27 -2.52 -22.13
CA GLU A 394 -18.27 -1.46 -22.34
C GLU A 394 -17.94 -0.70 -21.05
N VAL A 395 -18.96 -0.36 -20.24
CA VAL A 395 -18.75 0.41 -19.02
C VAL A 395 -18.06 -0.42 -17.95
N VAL A 396 -18.53 -1.65 -17.71
CA VAL A 396 -17.95 -2.54 -16.68
C VAL A 396 -16.53 -2.94 -17.05
N SER A 397 -16.28 -3.29 -18.33
CA SER A 397 -14.93 -3.58 -18.81
C SER A 397 -14.00 -2.38 -18.66
N GLY A 398 -14.43 -1.19 -19.11
CA GLY A 398 -13.62 0.02 -19.04
C GLY A 398 -13.29 0.46 -17.60
N ILE A 399 -14.23 0.29 -16.66
CA ILE A 399 -13.96 0.56 -15.24
C ILE A 399 -12.98 -0.46 -14.67
N ARG A 400 -13.10 -1.73 -15.04
CA ARG A 400 -12.12 -2.75 -14.64
C ARG A 400 -10.72 -2.41 -15.15
N ASP A 401 -10.60 -1.94 -16.39
CA ASP A 401 -9.34 -1.51 -16.96
C ASP A 401 -8.74 -0.34 -16.16
N ILE A 402 -9.57 0.67 -15.82
CA ILE A 402 -9.15 1.78 -14.95
C ILE A 402 -8.64 1.29 -13.58
N VAL A 403 -9.38 0.39 -12.93
CA VAL A 403 -8.98 -0.16 -11.63
C VAL A 403 -7.66 -0.92 -11.75
N THR A 404 -7.50 -1.73 -12.81
CA THR A 404 -6.27 -2.46 -13.08
C THR A 404 -5.10 -1.52 -13.29
N GLU A 405 -5.26 -0.46 -14.08
CA GLU A 405 -4.22 0.56 -14.29
C GLU A 405 -3.81 1.28 -13.02
N LEU A 406 -4.78 1.64 -12.16
CA LEU A 406 -4.50 2.25 -10.87
C LEU A 406 -3.79 1.29 -9.90
N GLN A 407 -4.17 0.00 -9.93
CA GLN A 407 -3.48 -1.04 -9.16
C GLN A 407 -2.05 -1.27 -9.66
N GLU A 408 -1.83 -1.24 -10.97
CA GLU A 408 -0.49 -1.34 -11.56
C GLU A 408 0.39 -0.13 -11.20
N LEU A 409 -0.19 1.09 -11.17
CA LEU A 409 0.52 2.28 -10.73
C LEU A 409 0.94 2.15 -9.26
N ALA A 410 0.00 1.79 -8.38
CA ALA A 410 0.27 1.56 -6.96
C ALA A 410 1.28 0.42 -6.76
N GLY A 411 1.08 -0.71 -7.46
CA GLY A 411 1.97 -1.87 -7.43
C GLY A 411 3.40 -1.54 -7.89
N SER A 412 3.54 -0.72 -8.92
CA SER A 412 4.86 -0.29 -9.42
C SER A 412 5.62 0.55 -8.39
N VAL A 413 4.92 1.38 -7.60
CA VAL A 413 5.54 2.15 -6.51
C VAL A 413 5.92 1.22 -5.36
N THR A 414 5.02 0.32 -4.97
CA THR A 414 5.24 -0.65 -3.88
C THR A 414 6.36 -1.63 -4.24
N GLU A 415 6.38 -2.17 -5.46
CA GLU A 415 7.44 -3.06 -5.92
C GLU A 415 8.81 -2.36 -5.92
N GLY A 416 8.85 -1.08 -6.31
CA GLY A 416 10.07 -0.29 -6.23
C GLY A 416 10.56 -0.11 -4.79
N LEU A 417 9.66 0.16 -3.87
CA LEU A 417 9.97 0.29 -2.44
C LEU A 417 10.38 -1.06 -1.84
N ASN A 418 9.66 -2.12 -2.13
CA ASN A 418 9.99 -3.48 -1.66
C ASN A 418 11.32 -3.95 -2.22
N LYS A 419 11.61 -3.68 -3.49
CA LYS A 419 12.91 -4.02 -4.08
C LYS A 419 14.07 -3.25 -3.44
N LEU A 420 13.88 -1.96 -3.12
CA LEU A 420 14.85 -1.20 -2.34
C LEU A 420 15.04 -1.79 -0.94
N ASN A 421 14.00 -2.34 -0.38
CA ASN A 421 13.99 -3.00 0.91
C ASN A 421 14.61 -4.39 0.85
N ASP A 422 14.21 -5.25 -0.09
CA ASP A 422 14.82 -6.56 -0.37
C ASP A 422 16.31 -6.42 -0.67
N ASP A 423 16.70 -5.40 -1.42
CA ASP A 423 18.10 -5.08 -1.68
C ASP A 423 18.76 -4.47 -0.43
N ALA A 424 18.06 -3.81 0.46
CA ALA A 424 18.56 -3.32 1.75
C ALA A 424 18.63 -4.44 2.80
N GLU A 425 17.68 -5.34 2.83
CA GLU A 425 17.76 -6.66 3.48
C GLU A 425 18.69 -7.57 2.69
N GLY A 426 18.87 -7.29 1.44
CA GLY A 426 19.58 -8.03 0.37
C GLY A 426 21.08 -8.19 0.53
N ILE A 427 21.48 -8.17 1.74
CA ILE A 427 22.40 -9.18 2.21
C ILE A 427 21.56 -10.41 2.66
N SER A 428 20.38 -10.62 2.08
CA SER A 428 19.74 -11.91 2.00
C SER A 428 20.64 -12.77 1.14
N GLU A 429 21.14 -13.83 1.71
CA GLU A 429 21.92 -14.89 1.09
C GLU A 429 22.13 -14.70 -0.41
N PRO A 430 23.31 -14.24 -0.84
CA PRO A 430 23.69 -14.54 -2.19
C PRO A 430 23.59 -16.06 -2.22
N ALA A 431 22.71 -16.58 -3.04
CA ALA A 431 22.79 -17.95 -3.42
C ALA A 431 24.25 -18.17 -3.80
N VAL A 432 25.04 -18.74 -2.88
CA VAL A 432 26.32 -19.31 -3.25
C VAL A 432 25.92 -20.37 -4.25
N ALA A 433 25.94 -19.98 -5.53
CA ALA A 433 25.63 -20.89 -6.59
C ALA A 433 26.57 -22.07 -6.35
N ALA A 434 26.00 -23.15 -5.83
CA ALA A 434 26.61 -24.44 -5.62
C ALA A 434 27.86 -24.49 -4.70
N GLY A 435 27.82 -23.92 -3.50
CA GLY A 435 28.89 -24.19 -2.53
C GLY A 435 28.32 -24.32 -1.11
N LYS A 436 28.69 -25.38 -0.37
CA LYS A 436 28.41 -25.47 1.05
C LYS A 436 29.41 -24.61 1.83
N MET A 437 28.91 -23.75 2.70
CA MET A 437 29.70 -22.98 3.65
C MET A 437 29.51 -23.56 5.05
N THR A 438 30.62 -23.79 5.76
CA THR A 438 30.59 -24.22 7.15
C THR A 438 31.59 -23.41 7.97
N PHE A 439 31.24 -23.05 9.20
CA PHE A 439 32.10 -22.33 10.13
C PHE A 439 32.14 -23.11 11.47
N ASP A 440 33.34 -23.43 11.94
CA ASP A 440 33.55 -24.21 13.17
C ASP A 440 33.95 -23.36 14.39
N GLY A 441 33.74 -22.05 14.33
CA GLY A 441 34.15 -21.08 15.35
C GLY A 441 35.54 -20.49 15.15
N GLN A 442 36.40 -21.11 14.34
CA GLN A 442 37.75 -20.64 14.03
C GLN A 442 38.09 -20.63 12.56
N GLN A 443 37.54 -21.59 11.79
CA GLN A 443 37.81 -21.74 10.37
C GLN A 443 36.50 -21.71 9.58
N LEU A 444 36.52 -20.92 8.53
CA LEU A 444 35.48 -20.89 7.51
C LEU A 444 35.90 -21.81 6.36
N SER A 445 35.07 -22.79 6.06
CA SER A 445 35.29 -23.73 4.96
C SER A 445 34.22 -23.53 3.88
N LEU A 446 34.66 -23.39 2.65
CA LEU A 446 33.82 -23.24 1.46
C LEU A 446 34.08 -24.43 0.53
N SER A 447 33.03 -24.95 -0.13
CA SER A 447 33.15 -26.04 -1.11
C SER A 447 32.26 -25.76 -2.32
N GLY A 448 32.55 -26.40 -3.46
CA GLY A 448 31.82 -26.18 -4.72
C GLY A 448 32.23 -24.95 -5.51
N LEU A 449 33.37 -24.36 -5.16
CA LEU A 449 33.95 -23.25 -5.90
C LEU A 449 34.69 -23.77 -7.18
N GLN A 450 34.84 -22.90 -8.15
CA GLN A 450 35.76 -23.21 -9.25
C GLN A 450 37.20 -23.28 -8.74
N ALA A 451 37.99 -24.24 -9.26
CA ALA A 451 39.41 -24.30 -8.94
C ALA A 451 40.11 -22.97 -9.29
N GLY A 452 40.87 -22.43 -8.35
CA GLY A 452 41.52 -21.13 -8.49
C GLY A 452 40.64 -19.92 -8.19
N ALA A 453 39.37 -20.11 -7.78
CA ALA A 453 38.49 -19.03 -7.42
C ALA A 453 39.03 -18.29 -6.19
N ARG A 454 39.06 -16.96 -6.28
CA ARG A 454 39.52 -16.09 -5.19
C ARG A 454 38.41 -15.93 -4.15
N VAL A 455 38.76 -16.14 -2.89
CA VAL A 455 37.88 -15.95 -1.74
C VAL A 455 38.45 -14.83 -0.87
N GLU A 456 37.66 -13.83 -0.61
CA GLU A 456 38.01 -12.69 0.25
C GLU A 456 37.00 -12.57 1.37
N VAL A 457 37.45 -12.32 2.59
CA VAL A 457 36.60 -12.14 3.76
C VAL A 457 36.81 -10.72 4.31
N PHE A 458 35.71 -10.02 4.48
CA PHE A 458 35.70 -8.63 4.95
C PHE A 458 34.91 -8.52 6.26
N THR A 459 35.22 -7.53 7.08
CA THR A 459 34.28 -7.07 8.12
C THR A 459 33.09 -6.38 7.45
N VAL A 460 31.98 -6.22 8.15
CA VAL A 460 30.82 -5.40 7.70
C VAL A 460 31.24 -3.96 7.35
N GLY A 461 32.28 -3.43 7.98
CA GLY A 461 32.86 -2.12 7.64
C GLY A 461 33.74 -2.10 6.40
N GLY A 462 33.77 -3.18 5.60
CA GLY A 462 34.54 -3.25 4.36
C GLY A 462 36.05 -3.50 4.51
N ARG A 463 36.54 -3.73 5.73
CA ARG A 463 37.96 -4.04 5.95
C ARG A 463 38.24 -5.49 5.57
N LEU A 464 39.17 -5.73 4.64
CA LEU A 464 39.63 -7.07 4.29
C LEU A 464 40.31 -7.75 5.50
N CYS A 465 39.76 -8.90 5.91
CA CYS A 465 40.23 -9.70 7.03
C CYS A 465 41.15 -10.84 6.58
N SER A 466 40.80 -11.47 5.46
CA SER A 466 41.54 -12.61 4.95
C SER A 466 41.27 -12.81 3.47
N ARG A 467 42.19 -13.49 2.81
CA ARG A 467 42.10 -13.85 1.40
C ARG A 467 42.69 -15.24 1.19
N THR A 468 42.03 -16.07 0.37
CA THR A 468 42.54 -17.37 -0.02
C THR A 468 42.11 -17.69 -1.47
N ILE A 469 42.59 -18.79 -2.00
CA ILE A 469 42.27 -19.30 -3.34
C ILE A 469 41.75 -20.73 -3.18
N ALA A 470 40.66 -21.05 -3.90
CA ALA A 470 40.12 -22.41 -3.92
C ALA A 470 41.10 -23.40 -4.57
N GLY A 471 41.28 -24.53 -3.93
CA GLY A 471 42.10 -25.64 -4.43
C GLY A 471 41.51 -26.27 -5.69
N ALA A 472 42.25 -27.22 -6.26
CA ALA A 472 41.80 -27.98 -7.43
C ALA A 472 40.53 -28.82 -7.15
N ASP A 473 40.22 -29.10 -5.90
CA ASP A 473 39.04 -29.80 -5.44
C ASP A 473 37.83 -28.85 -5.21
N GLY A 474 37.99 -27.59 -5.57
CA GLY A 474 36.93 -26.58 -5.40
C GLY A 474 36.68 -26.19 -3.93
N ARG A 475 37.62 -26.43 -3.03
CA ARG A 475 37.49 -26.05 -1.62
C ARG A 475 38.42 -24.91 -1.27
N ALA A 476 37.98 -24.06 -0.36
CA ALA A 476 38.78 -23.01 0.25
C ALA A 476 38.55 -22.99 1.75
N THR A 477 39.62 -22.75 2.52
CA THR A 477 39.53 -22.60 4.00
C THR A 477 40.18 -21.29 4.40
N VAL A 478 39.48 -20.54 5.26
CA VAL A 478 39.91 -19.25 5.78
C VAL A 478 39.98 -19.32 7.30
N SER A 479 41.15 -19.08 7.88
CA SER A 479 41.26 -18.97 9.33
C SER A 479 40.87 -17.56 9.78
N LEU A 480 39.99 -17.51 10.77
CA LEU A 480 39.50 -16.30 11.40
C LEU A 480 39.74 -16.28 12.93
N SER A 481 40.59 -17.19 13.40
CA SER A 481 40.91 -17.30 14.85
C SER A 481 41.36 -16.00 15.48
N SER A 482 42.07 -15.15 14.72
CA SER A 482 42.60 -13.86 15.22
C SER A 482 41.61 -12.70 15.02
N GLN A 483 40.45 -12.94 14.42
CA GLN A 483 39.46 -11.90 14.16
C GLN A 483 38.45 -11.83 15.33
N PRO A 484 37.94 -10.64 15.70
CA PRO A 484 36.93 -10.50 16.75
C PRO A 484 35.62 -11.21 16.36
N ASN A 485 34.80 -11.48 17.37
CA ASN A 485 33.43 -11.89 17.14
C ASN A 485 32.68 -10.79 16.38
N GLY A 486 31.81 -11.18 15.44
CA GLY A 486 31.09 -10.23 14.61
C GLY A 486 30.67 -10.81 13.27
N VAL A 487 30.04 -9.97 12.44
CA VAL A 487 29.56 -10.30 11.11
C VAL A 487 30.66 -10.10 10.07
N TYR A 488 30.77 -11.06 9.16
CA TYR A 488 31.77 -11.07 8.10
C TYR A 488 31.09 -11.30 6.76
N VAL A 489 31.62 -10.65 5.72
CA VAL A 489 31.18 -10.80 4.32
C VAL A 489 32.25 -11.56 3.54
N ILE A 490 31.84 -12.58 2.80
CA ILE A 490 32.71 -13.34 1.93
C ILE A 490 32.41 -12.91 0.49
N LYS A 491 33.48 -12.69 -0.27
CA LYS A 491 33.37 -12.39 -1.70
C LYS A 491 34.08 -13.48 -2.50
N THR A 492 33.38 -14.03 -3.49
CA THR A 492 33.90 -15.00 -4.47
C THR A 492 33.49 -14.59 -5.87
N PRO A 493 34.10 -15.11 -6.92
CA PRO A 493 33.65 -14.90 -8.31
C PRO A 493 32.24 -15.42 -8.60
N ALA A 494 31.73 -16.36 -7.78
CA ALA A 494 30.41 -16.95 -7.92
C ALA A 494 29.32 -16.19 -7.13
N GLY A 495 29.71 -15.21 -6.32
CA GLY A 495 28.83 -14.42 -5.48
C GLY A 495 29.43 -14.09 -4.11
N ASN A 496 28.65 -13.39 -3.30
CA ASN A 496 29.06 -13.00 -1.97
C ASN A 496 28.29 -13.83 -0.93
N GLY A 497 28.86 -14.05 0.26
CA GLY A 497 28.24 -14.74 1.36
C GLY A 497 28.43 -13.98 2.69
N LYS A 498 27.70 -14.35 3.72
CA LYS A 498 27.77 -13.72 5.04
C LYS A 498 27.80 -14.81 6.11
N PHE A 499 28.53 -14.61 7.18
CA PHE A 499 28.47 -15.49 8.35
C PHE A 499 28.78 -14.71 9.64
N ILE A 500 28.39 -15.27 10.75
CA ILE A 500 28.60 -14.69 12.09
C ILE A 500 29.65 -15.53 12.83
N LYS A 501 30.69 -14.86 13.29
CA LYS A 501 31.63 -15.43 14.25
C LYS A 501 31.15 -15.06 15.66
N LYS A 502 30.79 -16.08 16.46
CA LYS A 502 30.37 -15.93 17.86
C LYS A 502 31.57 -16.13 18.79
#